data_9ced9e3c8ea23465f7e8d50f67833bd0
#
_entry.id   9ced9e3c8ea23465f7e8d50f67833bd0
#
_cell.length_a   1.000
_cell.length_b   1.000
_cell.length_c   1.000
_cell.angle_alpha   90.00
_cell.angle_beta   90.00
_cell.angle_gamma   90.00
#
_symmetry.space_group_name_H-M   'P 1'
#
loop_
_entity.id
_entity.type
_entity.pdbx_description
1 polymer ?
#
loop_
_entity_poly.entity_id
_entity_poly.type
_entity_poly.pdbx_seq_one_letter_code
_entity_poly.pdbx_strand_id
1 'polypeptide(L)'
;MPERYAYLGPEGTFTEAALVAFTSGRDVEAIPCVTIQATLETVRDGLADRAIVPIENSVEGAVTATLDELATGSELIIRAEILLPVAFALLARPGIEIADIETVGGHPQAQPQCRRWLAEHLPDAVWQQTSSNAEAARQAADGVIDAALAGAFAADTYGLAVLARDVADHADAVTRFVAVSRPGAPPAVTGADRTSLVAFLLEDHPGALMEILTEFAVRGVNLTRIESRPTGDGLGKYCFSIDCEGHIDDARVGEALMGLRRVCAEVRFLGSYPRQAGGPTQVREGTSDAEFAQAAAWLARLRYGRV
;
A
#
# COMPACT_ATOMS: atom_id res chain seq x y z
N MET A 1 11.44 25.04 -4.93
CA MET A 1 9.99 24.86 -4.99
C MET A 1 9.66 23.74 -4.02
N PRO A 2 8.52 23.76 -3.33
CA PRO A 2 8.10 22.65 -2.50
C PRO A 2 7.99 21.37 -3.34
N GLU A 3 8.23 20.23 -2.71
CA GLU A 3 8.05 18.92 -3.35
C GLU A 3 6.54 18.66 -3.53
N ARG A 4 6.13 18.21 -4.73
CA ARG A 4 4.71 18.01 -5.08
C ARG A 4 4.31 16.56 -4.87
N TYR A 5 3.22 16.36 -4.13
CA TYR A 5 2.68 15.05 -3.82
C TYR A 5 1.25 14.90 -4.35
N ALA A 6 1.04 13.99 -5.30
CA ALA A 6 -0.29 13.54 -5.67
C ALA A 6 -0.82 12.53 -4.64
N TYR A 7 -2.11 12.57 -4.34
CA TYR A 7 -2.74 11.60 -3.44
C TYR A 7 -4.19 11.32 -3.83
N LEU A 8 -4.71 10.16 -3.44
CA LEU A 8 -6.13 9.83 -3.65
C LEU A 8 -7.00 10.71 -2.75
N GLY A 9 -7.59 11.73 -3.36
CA GLY A 9 -8.49 12.68 -2.69
C GLY A 9 -9.91 12.14 -2.50
N PRO A 10 -10.82 13.01 -2.09
CA PRO A 10 -10.63 14.44 -1.81
C PRO A 10 -9.83 14.71 -0.52
N GLU A 11 -9.77 15.98 -0.10
CA GLU A 11 -9.26 16.37 1.23
C GLU A 11 -10.08 15.68 2.33
N GLY A 12 -9.46 15.42 3.49
CA GLY A 12 -10.10 14.70 4.61
C GLY A 12 -10.12 13.17 4.44
N THR A 13 -9.34 12.60 3.48
CA THR A 13 -9.22 11.14 3.30
C THR A 13 -8.10 10.55 4.16
N PHE A 14 -8.15 9.23 4.41
CA PHE A 14 -7.03 8.50 5.03
C PHE A 14 -5.74 8.59 4.20
N THR A 15 -5.84 8.76 2.87
CA THR A 15 -4.67 8.95 2.02
C THR A 15 -4.01 10.30 2.28
N GLU A 16 -4.79 11.36 2.45
CA GLU A 16 -4.25 12.65 2.87
C GLU A 16 -3.63 12.57 4.26
N ALA A 17 -4.28 11.91 5.22
CA ALA A 17 -3.70 11.69 6.55
C ALA A 17 -2.36 10.94 6.48
N ALA A 18 -2.23 9.95 5.58
CA ALA A 18 -0.96 9.27 5.32
C ALA A 18 0.09 10.21 4.70
N LEU A 19 -0.31 11.08 3.78
CA LEU A 19 0.57 12.11 3.22
C LEU A 19 1.08 13.08 4.31
N VAL A 20 0.19 13.59 5.15
CA VAL A 20 0.54 14.49 6.27
C VAL A 20 1.50 13.80 7.24
N ALA A 21 1.24 12.55 7.61
CA ALA A 21 2.12 11.77 8.47
C ALA A 21 3.51 11.54 7.84
N PHE A 22 3.55 11.25 6.54
CA PHE A 22 4.80 11.00 5.81
C PHE A 22 5.63 12.27 5.63
N THR A 23 4.97 13.39 5.40
CA THR A 23 5.65 14.67 5.14
C THR A 23 5.90 15.48 6.40
N SER A 24 5.48 15.06 7.57
CA SER A 24 5.43 15.79 8.84
C SER A 24 6.48 16.89 8.99
N GLY A 25 6.02 18.14 9.03
CA GLY A 25 6.88 19.33 9.17
C GLY A 25 7.60 19.81 7.91
N ARG A 26 7.43 19.13 6.76
CA ARG A 26 7.96 19.61 5.46
C ARG A 26 6.91 20.46 4.74
N ASP A 27 7.37 21.52 4.09
CA ASP A 27 6.54 22.32 3.18
C ASP A 27 6.41 21.56 1.85
N VAL A 28 5.20 21.08 1.54
CA VAL A 28 4.88 20.30 0.34
C VAL A 28 3.63 20.81 -0.32
N GLU A 29 3.54 20.69 -1.62
CA GLU A 29 2.34 20.93 -2.40
C GLU A 29 1.56 19.61 -2.54
N ALA A 30 0.35 19.54 -1.96
CA ALA A 30 -0.54 18.39 -2.02
C ALA A 30 -1.53 18.53 -3.17
N ILE A 31 -1.61 17.51 -4.05
CA ILE A 31 -2.46 17.50 -5.25
C ILE A 31 -3.48 16.36 -5.11
N PRO A 32 -4.75 16.66 -4.74
CA PRO A 32 -5.80 15.65 -4.66
C PRO A 32 -6.21 15.16 -6.05
N CYS A 33 -6.28 13.85 -6.23
CA CYS A 33 -6.70 13.19 -7.46
C CYS A 33 -7.97 12.35 -7.23
N VAL A 34 -8.77 12.17 -8.29
CA VAL A 34 -10.08 11.51 -8.18
C VAL A 34 -9.97 9.98 -8.10
N THR A 35 -8.93 9.38 -8.70
CA THR A 35 -8.71 7.93 -8.75
C THR A 35 -7.25 7.59 -8.49
N ILE A 36 -6.97 6.35 -8.10
CA ILE A 36 -5.60 5.82 -7.96
C ILE A 36 -4.85 5.95 -9.28
N GLN A 37 -5.50 5.61 -10.40
CA GLN A 37 -4.91 5.77 -11.73
C GLN A 37 -4.47 7.22 -11.98
N ALA A 38 -5.38 8.19 -11.81
CA ALA A 38 -5.06 9.61 -11.99
C ALA A 38 -3.93 10.08 -11.06
N THR A 39 -3.90 9.55 -9.83
CA THR A 39 -2.84 9.87 -8.86
C THR A 39 -1.46 9.42 -9.38
N LEU A 40 -1.37 8.20 -9.91
CA LEU A 40 -0.11 7.66 -10.45
C LEU A 40 0.27 8.29 -11.79
N GLU A 41 -0.72 8.59 -12.67
CA GLU A 41 -0.47 9.32 -13.93
C GLU A 41 0.09 10.71 -13.66
N THR A 42 -0.39 11.43 -12.65
CA THR A 42 0.15 12.75 -12.27
C THR A 42 1.67 12.70 -11.99
N VAL A 43 2.18 11.58 -11.45
CA VAL A 43 3.64 11.36 -11.26
C VAL A 43 4.32 10.98 -12.58
N ARG A 44 3.70 10.12 -13.40
CA ARG A 44 4.23 9.70 -14.71
C ARG A 44 4.43 10.92 -15.63
N ASP A 45 3.46 11.81 -15.64
CA ASP A 45 3.46 13.05 -16.43
C ASP A 45 4.41 14.15 -15.88
N GLY A 46 5.02 13.94 -14.70
CA GLY A 46 5.91 14.90 -14.07
C GLY A 46 5.19 16.10 -13.43
N LEU A 47 3.87 16.04 -13.30
CA LEU A 47 3.07 17.05 -12.63
C LEU A 47 3.20 16.97 -11.10
N ALA A 48 3.51 15.79 -10.56
CA ALA A 48 3.94 15.57 -9.19
C ALA A 48 5.29 14.87 -9.15
N ASP A 49 5.99 15.03 -8.02
CA ASP A 49 7.28 14.39 -7.79
C ASP A 49 7.09 12.99 -7.20
N ARG A 50 6.04 12.83 -6.38
CA ARG A 50 5.63 11.57 -5.77
C ARG A 50 4.12 11.42 -5.70
N ALA A 51 3.67 10.19 -5.47
CA ALA A 51 2.28 9.89 -5.13
C ALA A 51 2.18 9.11 -3.83
N ILE A 52 1.13 9.33 -3.07
CA ILE A 52 0.72 8.49 -1.94
C ILE A 52 -0.53 7.73 -2.34
N VAL A 53 -0.46 6.40 -2.30
CA VAL A 53 -1.60 5.52 -2.62
C VAL A 53 -1.68 4.36 -1.63
N PRO A 54 -2.89 3.88 -1.28
CA PRO A 54 -3.06 2.69 -0.46
C PRO A 54 -2.67 1.45 -1.27
N ILE A 55 -2.02 0.47 -0.64
CA ILE A 55 -1.66 -0.81 -1.28
C ILE A 55 -2.29 -2.01 -0.59
N GLU A 56 -2.53 -1.93 0.71
CA GLU A 56 -3.05 -3.02 1.53
C GLU A 56 -3.75 -2.50 2.77
N ASN A 57 -4.86 -3.12 3.14
CA ASN A 57 -5.55 -2.90 4.41
C ASN A 57 -5.62 -4.22 5.19
N SER A 58 -5.37 -4.18 6.50
CA SER A 58 -5.32 -5.39 7.33
C SER A 58 -6.66 -6.12 7.48
N VAL A 59 -7.78 -5.47 7.16
CA VAL A 59 -9.14 -6.03 7.22
C VAL A 59 -9.64 -6.41 5.83
N GLU A 60 -9.45 -5.51 4.85
CA GLU A 60 -10.00 -5.65 3.49
C GLU A 60 -9.04 -6.37 2.51
N GLY A 61 -7.76 -6.49 2.88
CA GLY A 61 -6.73 -7.08 2.03
C GLY A 61 -6.13 -6.09 1.02
N ALA A 62 -5.76 -6.60 -0.13
CA ALA A 62 -5.04 -5.84 -1.15
C ALA A 62 -5.90 -4.78 -1.85
N VAL A 63 -5.32 -3.60 -2.10
CA VAL A 63 -5.93 -2.56 -2.94
C VAL A 63 -5.61 -2.86 -4.40
N THR A 64 -6.48 -3.63 -5.04
CA THR A 64 -6.25 -4.19 -6.38
C THR A 64 -5.98 -3.13 -7.44
N ALA A 65 -6.65 -1.97 -7.38
CA ALA A 65 -6.41 -0.87 -8.32
C ALA A 65 -4.95 -0.37 -8.28
N THR A 66 -4.35 -0.27 -7.10
CA THR A 66 -2.93 0.11 -6.97
C THR A 66 -2.01 -0.98 -7.51
N LEU A 67 -2.30 -2.26 -7.20
CA LEU A 67 -1.48 -3.37 -7.68
C LEU A 67 -1.51 -3.48 -9.20
N ASP A 68 -2.70 -3.36 -9.81
CA ASP A 68 -2.88 -3.44 -11.26
C ASP A 68 -2.16 -2.28 -11.97
N GLU A 69 -2.29 -1.05 -11.47
CA GLU A 69 -1.61 0.12 -12.02
C GLU A 69 -0.07 0.03 -11.92
N LEU A 70 0.46 -0.52 -10.82
CA LEU A 70 1.90 -0.75 -10.67
C LEU A 70 2.39 -1.91 -11.54
N ALA A 71 1.54 -2.90 -11.80
CA ALA A 71 1.87 -4.06 -12.63
C ALA A 71 1.86 -3.73 -14.13
N THR A 72 0.87 -2.96 -14.61
CA THR A 72 0.62 -2.79 -16.06
C THR A 72 0.97 -1.40 -16.60
N GLY A 73 0.90 -0.35 -15.78
CA GLY A 73 1.22 1.02 -16.17
C GLY A 73 2.71 1.25 -16.45
N SER A 74 3.06 2.45 -16.92
CA SER A 74 4.47 2.85 -17.05
C SER A 74 5.18 2.79 -15.70
N GLU A 75 6.45 2.41 -15.72
CA GLU A 75 7.23 2.09 -14.53
C GLU A 75 7.22 3.22 -13.50
N LEU A 76 6.88 2.85 -12.29
CA LEU A 76 7.01 3.65 -11.07
C LEU A 76 7.68 2.80 -10.01
N ILE A 77 8.34 3.44 -9.05
CA ILE A 77 8.98 2.73 -7.94
C ILE A 77 8.53 3.26 -6.58
N ILE A 78 8.37 2.33 -5.65
CA ILE A 78 8.06 2.60 -4.26
C ILE A 78 9.32 3.06 -3.55
N ARG A 79 9.24 4.18 -2.82
CA ARG A 79 10.33 4.78 -2.06
C ARG A 79 10.21 4.60 -0.57
N ALA A 80 8.99 4.44 -0.09
CA ALA A 80 8.68 4.28 1.32
C ALA A 80 7.32 3.61 1.50
N GLU A 81 7.08 3.04 2.66
CA GLU A 81 5.75 2.67 3.13
C GLU A 81 5.31 3.56 4.30
N ILE A 82 4.02 3.72 4.44
CA ILE A 82 3.37 4.43 5.53
C ILE A 82 2.30 3.51 6.12
N LEU A 83 2.41 3.19 7.40
CA LEU A 83 1.41 2.42 8.13
C LEU A 83 0.53 3.40 8.91
N LEU A 84 -0.73 3.50 8.52
CA LEU A 84 -1.69 4.40 9.16
C LEU A 84 -2.76 3.56 9.86
N PRO A 85 -2.94 3.71 11.19
CA PRO A 85 -4.10 3.17 11.88
C PRO A 85 -5.39 3.73 11.30
N VAL A 86 -6.39 2.86 11.06
CA VAL A 86 -7.69 3.26 10.53
C VAL A 86 -8.68 3.26 11.68
N ALA A 87 -8.96 4.46 12.20
CA ALA A 87 -9.98 4.67 13.22
C ALA A 87 -11.16 5.45 12.61
N PHE A 88 -12.37 4.91 12.74
CA PHE A 88 -13.57 5.60 12.31
C PHE A 88 -14.18 6.39 13.45
N ALA A 89 -14.73 7.54 13.10
CA ALA A 89 -15.55 8.39 13.97
C ALA A 89 -16.89 8.67 13.30
N LEU A 90 -17.91 8.92 14.12
CA LEU A 90 -19.18 9.47 13.66
C LEU A 90 -19.09 10.99 13.71
N LEU A 91 -19.24 11.62 12.56
CA LEU A 91 -19.14 13.07 12.38
C LEU A 91 -20.48 13.64 11.95
N ALA A 92 -20.88 14.77 12.53
CA ALA A 92 -22.10 15.49 12.15
C ALA A 92 -21.92 16.99 12.28
N ARG A 93 -22.87 17.77 11.77
CA ARG A 93 -22.88 19.24 12.00
C ARG A 93 -22.95 19.56 13.50
N PRO A 94 -22.30 20.64 13.95
CA PRO A 94 -22.44 21.07 15.33
C PRO A 94 -23.91 21.27 15.74
N GLY A 95 -24.28 20.74 16.90
CA GLY A 95 -25.62 20.84 17.46
C GLY A 95 -26.56 19.68 17.11
N ILE A 96 -26.15 18.73 16.25
CA ILE A 96 -26.88 17.47 16.04
C ILE A 96 -26.47 16.50 17.17
N GLU A 97 -27.45 15.82 17.76
CA GLU A 97 -27.26 14.73 18.71
C GLU A 97 -27.42 13.39 18.02
N ILE A 98 -26.85 12.30 18.60
CA ILE A 98 -26.93 10.95 18.02
C ILE A 98 -28.39 10.51 17.83
N ALA A 99 -29.28 10.92 18.73
CA ALA A 99 -30.70 10.58 18.65
C ALA A 99 -31.46 11.24 17.49
N ASP A 100 -30.88 12.28 16.88
CA ASP A 100 -31.50 13.01 15.76
C ASP A 100 -31.05 12.50 14.39
N ILE A 101 -30.17 11.48 14.35
CA ILE A 101 -29.58 10.99 13.11
C ILE A 101 -30.52 9.97 12.46
N GLU A 102 -31.02 10.34 11.28
CA GLU A 102 -31.84 9.46 10.43
C GLU A 102 -31.02 8.87 9.27
N THR A 103 -29.93 9.56 8.86
CA THR A 103 -29.09 9.16 7.71
C THR A 103 -27.60 9.18 8.08
N VAL A 104 -26.89 8.08 7.74
CA VAL A 104 -25.44 7.95 7.93
C VAL A 104 -24.78 7.59 6.60
N GLY A 105 -23.77 8.36 6.20
CA GLY A 105 -23.04 8.11 4.96
C GLY A 105 -21.61 7.62 5.18
N GLY A 106 -21.06 6.97 4.15
CA GLY A 106 -19.67 6.53 4.11
C GLY A 106 -19.34 5.74 2.86
N HIS A 107 -18.06 5.46 2.70
CA HIS A 107 -17.60 4.52 1.67
C HIS A 107 -18.20 3.13 1.91
N PRO A 108 -18.53 2.33 0.88
CA PRO A 108 -19.11 0.98 1.04
C PRO A 108 -18.38 0.09 2.05
N GLN A 109 -17.06 0.21 2.15
CA GLN A 109 -16.24 -0.56 3.08
C GLN A 109 -16.29 -0.06 4.53
N ALA A 110 -16.79 1.16 4.80
CA ALA A 110 -16.89 1.68 6.16
C ALA A 110 -18.05 1.04 6.95
N GLN A 111 -19.19 0.81 6.30
CA GLN A 111 -20.35 0.24 6.95
C GLN A 111 -20.08 -1.15 7.59
N PRO A 112 -19.48 -2.13 6.86
CA PRO A 112 -19.15 -3.43 7.45
C PRO A 112 -18.20 -3.34 8.63
N GLN A 113 -17.27 -2.38 8.61
CA GLN A 113 -16.27 -2.19 9.67
C GLN A 113 -16.83 -1.52 10.92
N CYS A 114 -18.01 -0.87 10.84
CA CYS A 114 -18.68 -0.22 11.97
C CYS A 114 -20.05 -0.85 12.29
N ARG A 115 -20.30 -2.05 11.80
CA ARG A 115 -21.62 -2.69 11.80
C ARG A 115 -22.22 -2.86 13.19
N ARG A 116 -21.42 -3.31 14.17
CA ARG A 116 -21.91 -3.54 15.55
C ARG A 116 -22.28 -2.23 16.20
N TRP A 117 -21.41 -1.24 16.09
CA TRP A 117 -21.65 0.07 16.67
C TRP A 117 -22.89 0.75 16.08
N LEU A 118 -23.06 0.71 14.75
CA LEU A 118 -24.25 1.25 14.08
C LEU A 118 -25.54 0.54 14.54
N ALA A 119 -25.53 -0.78 14.63
CA ALA A 119 -26.71 -1.55 15.07
C ALA A 119 -27.10 -1.28 16.52
N GLU A 120 -26.15 -0.92 17.38
CA GLU A 120 -26.39 -0.61 18.79
C GLU A 120 -26.87 0.83 18.99
N HIS A 121 -26.31 1.80 18.27
CA HIS A 121 -26.51 3.23 18.53
C HIS A 121 -27.44 3.91 17.52
N LEU A 122 -27.52 3.39 16.30
CA LEU A 122 -28.29 3.95 15.18
C LEU A 122 -29.03 2.85 14.39
N PRO A 123 -29.86 2.00 15.06
CA PRO A 123 -30.47 0.83 14.43
C PRO A 123 -31.43 1.20 13.28
N ASP A 124 -32.06 2.37 13.33
CA ASP A 124 -33.05 2.83 12.35
C ASP A 124 -32.46 3.76 11.28
N ALA A 125 -31.18 4.14 11.40
CA ALA A 125 -30.57 5.06 10.46
C ALA A 125 -30.37 4.43 9.07
N VAL A 126 -30.72 5.18 8.03
CA VAL A 126 -30.57 4.77 6.64
C VAL A 126 -29.11 4.97 6.20
N TRP A 127 -28.51 3.90 5.69
CA TRP A 127 -27.16 3.98 5.14
C TRP A 127 -27.15 4.62 3.74
N GLN A 128 -26.34 5.65 3.55
CA GLN A 128 -26.10 6.28 2.26
C GLN A 128 -24.66 6.05 1.78
N GLN A 129 -24.53 5.32 0.70
CA GLN A 129 -23.22 5.07 0.09
C GLN A 129 -22.67 6.32 -0.59
N THR A 130 -21.39 6.62 -0.34
CA THR A 130 -20.65 7.71 -0.99
C THR A 130 -19.38 7.18 -1.65
N SER A 131 -18.74 8.00 -2.49
CA SER A 131 -17.50 7.64 -3.20
C SER A 131 -16.28 7.52 -2.27
N SER A 132 -16.32 8.20 -1.11
CA SER A 132 -15.30 8.14 -0.06
C SER A 132 -15.87 8.56 1.28
N ASN A 133 -15.17 8.26 2.38
CA ASN A 133 -15.56 8.71 3.71
C ASN A 133 -15.47 10.25 3.84
N ALA A 134 -14.51 10.87 3.17
CA ALA A 134 -14.39 12.33 3.11
C ALA A 134 -15.56 12.97 2.33
N GLU A 135 -16.02 12.33 1.25
CA GLU A 135 -17.23 12.77 0.54
C GLU A 135 -18.47 12.68 1.43
N ALA A 136 -18.59 11.64 2.25
CA ALA A 136 -19.67 11.56 3.24
C ALA A 136 -19.56 12.71 4.26
N ALA A 137 -18.36 13.02 4.75
CA ALA A 137 -18.15 14.13 5.66
C ALA A 137 -18.54 15.47 5.01
N ARG A 138 -18.19 15.70 3.75
CA ARG A 138 -18.62 16.87 2.98
C ARG A 138 -20.14 16.95 2.87
N GLN A 139 -20.82 15.83 2.51
CA GLN A 139 -22.28 15.80 2.41
C GLN A 139 -22.97 16.02 3.76
N ALA A 140 -22.37 15.57 4.87
CA ALA A 140 -22.86 15.87 6.20
C ALA A 140 -22.72 17.36 6.53
N ALA A 141 -21.62 18.00 6.16
CA ALA A 141 -21.42 19.44 6.33
C ALA A 141 -22.43 20.25 5.51
N ASP A 142 -22.70 19.82 4.26
CA ASP A 142 -23.68 20.46 3.37
C ASP A 142 -25.14 20.17 3.78
N GLY A 143 -25.40 19.29 4.74
CA GLY A 143 -26.75 18.94 5.22
C GLY A 143 -27.50 17.99 4.30
N VAL A 144 -26.83 17.31 3.40
CA VAL A 144 -27.42 16.28 2.51
C VAL A 144 -27.70 14.98 3.28
N ILE A 145 -26.84 14.66 4.24
CA ILE A 145 -27.00 13.57 5.22
C ILE A 145 -26.78 14.13 6.64
N ASP A 146 -27.23 13.41 7.66
CA ASP A 146 -27.12 13.88 9.04
C ASP A 146 -25.73 13.63 9.61
N ALA A 147 -25.14 12.45 9.34
CA ALA A 147 -23.85 12.07 9.85
C ALA A 147 -23.02 11.28 8.84
N ALA A 148 -21.71 11.26 9.05
CA ALA A 148 -20.74 10.54 8.24
C ALA A 148 -19.85 9.63 9.09
N LEU A 149 -19.52 8.44 8.58
CA LEU A 149 -18.43 7.61 9.07
C LEU A 149 -17.14 8.01 8.34
N ALA A 150 -16.19 8.64 9.05
CA ALA A 150 -14.92 9.06 8.49
C ALA A 150 -13.81 9.05 9.57
N GLY A 151 -12.57 9.33 9.16
CA GLY A 151 -11.51 9.61 10.13
C GLY A 151 -11.82 10.90 10.90
N ALA A 152 -11.51 10.94 12.20
CA ALA A 152 -11.79 12.11 13.04
C ALA A 152 -11.15 13.42 12.52
N PHE A 153 -10.05 13.32 11.76
CA PHE A 153 -9.39 14.45 11.11
C PHE A 153 -10.25 15.16 10.05
N ALA A 154 -11.20 14.44 9.45
CA ALA A 154 -12.14 15.04 8.49
C ALA A 154 -13.10 16.06 9.15
N ALA A 155 -13.28 15.99 10.48
CA ALA A 155 -14.07 16.96 11.22
C ALA A 155 -13.49 18.39 11.10
N ASP A 156 -12.18 18.53 11.24
CA ASP A 156 -11.49 19.83 11.11
C ASP A 156 -11.58 20.37 9.67
N THR A 157 -11.43 19.48 8.66
CA THR A 157 -11.50 19.85 7.25
C THR A 157 -12.88 20.40 6.85
N TYR A 158 -13.95 19.79 7.37
CA TYR A 158 -15.33 20.10 6.95
C TYR A 158 -16.15 20.87 8.01
N GLY A 159 -15.54 21.27 9.13
CA GLY A 159 -16.24 22.03 10.19
C GLY A 159 -17.30 21.20 10.91
N LEU A 160 -17.09 19.89 11.07
CA LEU A 160 -17.99 18.95 11.73
C LEU A 160 -17.61 18.75 13.21
N ALA A 161 -18.58 18.30 14.00
CA ALA A 161 -18.36 17.81 15.35
C ALA A 161 -18.12 16.28 15.33
N VAL A 162 -17.26 15.80 16.20
CA VAL A 162 -17.05 14.38 16.45
C VAL A 162 -18.03 13.92 17.51
N LEU A 163 -19.07 13.20 17.15
CA LEU A 163 -20.10 12.70 18.07
C LEU A 163 -19.66 11.42 18.81
N ALA A 164 -18.94 10.54 18.11
CA ALA A 164 -18.34 9.34 18.68
C ALA A 164 -16.99 9.03 18.02
N ARG A 165 -16.05 8.53 18.80
CA ARG A 165 -14.73 8.07 18.33
C ARG A 165 -14.66 6.54 18.40
N ASP A 166 -13.73 5.96 17.64
CA ASP A 166 -13.42 4.53 17.68
C ASP A 166 -14.64 3.64 17.47
N VAL A 167 -15.49 4.01 16.49
CA VAL A 167 -16.73 3.31 16.19
C VAL A 167 -16.54 2.05 15.34
N ALA A 168 -15.29 1.73 14.98
CA ALA A 168 -14.95 0.54 14.21
C ALA A 168 -15.04 -0.75 15.03
N ASP A 169 -15.46 -1.85 14.41
CA ASP A 169 -15.52 -3.18 15.03
C ASP A 169 -14.13 -3.79 15.28
N HIS A 170 -13.11 -3.34 14.53
CA HIS A 170 -11.72 -3.74 14.61
C HIS A 170 -10.84 -2.53 14.97
N ALA A 171 -10.43 -2.48 16.25
CA ALA A 171 -9.64 -1.34 16.77
C ALA A 171 -8.23 -1.25 16.18
N ASP A 172 -7.66 -2.39 15.73
CA ASP A 172 -6.28 -2.50 15.25
C ASP A 172 -6.16 -2.50 13.72
N ALA A 173 -7.18 -1.98 13.02
CA ALA A 173 -7.13 -1.88 11.56
C ALA A 173 -6.03 -0.91 11.11
N VAL A 174 -5.19 -1.36 10.18
CA VAL A 174 -4.09 -0.57 9.61
C VAL A 174 -4.16 -0.61 8.09
N THR A 175 -4.02 0.54 7.46
CA THR A 175 -3.79 0.62 6.03
C THR A 175 -2.32 0.92 5.76
N ARG A 176 -1.71 0.12 4.88
CA ARG A 176 -0.39 0.38 4.34
C ARG A 176 -0.54 1.20 3.08
N PHE A 177 0.05 2.38 3.09
CA PHE A 177 0.23 3.25 1.94
C PHE A 177 1.66 3.16 1.44
N VAL A 178 1.88 3.55 0.19
CA VAL A 178 3.21 3.63 -0.40
C VAL A 178 3.43 5.00 -1.04
N ALA A 179 4.65 5.52 -0.84
CA ALA A 179 5.14 6.69 -1.55
C ALA A 179 5.82 6.23 -2.84
N VAL A 180 5.28 6.62 -3.97
CA VAL A 180 5.70 6.18 -5.31
C VAL A 180 6.31 7.35 -6.07
N SER A 181 7.34 7.10 -6.85
CA SER A 181 7.98 8.09 -7.74
C SER A 181 8.33 7.49 -9.10
N ARG A 182 8.75 8.32 -10.04
CA ARG A 182 9.40 7.88 -11.27
C ARG A 182 10.66 7.06 -10.95
N PRO A 183 11.10 6.17 -11.87
CA PRO A 183 12.29 5.33 -11.69
C PRO A 183 13.54 6.11 -11.27
N GLY A 184 14.36 5.48 -10.46
CA GLY A 184 15.63 6.01 -9.94
C GLY A 184 16.22 5.05 -8.93
N ALA A 185 17.42 5.31 -8.42
CA ALA A 185 18.07 4.45 -7.44
C ALA A 185 17.21 4.26 -6.19
N PRO A 186 17.10 3.03 -5.64
CA PRO A 186 16.36 2.81 -4.39
C PRO A 186 17.01 3.58 -3.23
N PRO A 187 16.30 3.81 -2.11
CA PRO A 187 16.88 4.29 -0.87
C PRO A 187 18.08 3.44 -0.43
N ALA A 188 18.93 3.98 0.44
CA ALA A 188 20.04 3.22 1.01
C ALA A 188 19.55 2.07 1.90
N VAL A 189 20.34 0.99 1.94
CA VAL A 189 20.11 -0.18 2.81
C VAL A 189 20.00 0.24 4.28
N THR A 190 18.98 -0.24 4.97
CA THR A 190 18.77 0.00 6.41
C THR A 190 18.95 -1.25 7.27
N GLY A 191 18.91 -2.43 6.64
CA GLY A 191 18.87 -3.73 7.32
C GLY A 191 17.47 -4.14 7.81
N ALA A 192 16.47 -3.27 7.62
CA ALA A 192 15.06 -3.54 7.88
C ALA A 192 14.24 -3.14 6.65
N ASP A 193 14.60 -3.69 5.50
CA ASP A 193 14.05 -3.28 4.21
C ASP A 193 13.03 -4.28 3.68
N ARG A 194 12.20 -3.80 2.76
CA ARG A 194 11.25 -4.59 1.96
C ARG A 194 11.54 -4.35 0.49
N THR A 195 11.53 -5.41 -0.28
CA THR A 195 11.55 -5.36 -1.75
C THR A 195 10.20 -5.79 -2.28
N SER A 196 9.62 -4.96 -3.15
CA SER A 196 8.37 -5.23 -3.85
C SER A 196 8.63 -5.42 -5.33
N LEU A 197 7.93 -6.39 -5.92
CA LEU A 197 8.05 -6.73 -7.35
C LEU A 197 6.76 -7.34 -7.90
N VAL A 198 6.67 -7.40 -9.23
CA VAL A 198 5.66 -8.19 -9.94
C VAL A 198 6.37 -9.22 -10.81
N ALA A 199 6.00 -10.49 -10.64
CA ALA A 199 6.50 -11.59 -11.46
C ALA A 199 5.40 -12.06 -12.43
N PHE A 200 5.66 -11.98 -13.73
CA PHE A 200 4.73 -12.43 -14.77
C PHE A 200 5.09 -13.84 -15.18
N LEU A 201 4.12 -14.76 -15.14
CA LEU A 201 4.34 -16.14 -15.59
C LEU A 201 4.76 -16.18 -17.05
N LEU A 202 5.73 -17.04 -17.37
CA LEU A 202 6.09 -17.34 -18.76
C LEU A 202 4.98 -18.16 -19.42
N GLU A 203 4.56 -19.24 -18.73
CA GLU A 203 3.46 -20.13 -19.13
C GLU A 203 2.73 -20.59 -17.86
N ASP A 204 1.42 -20.80 -17.97
CA ASP A 204 0.62 -21.41 -16.89
C ASP A 204 0.72 -22.93 -16.98
N HIS A 205 1.36 -23.57 -16.00
CA HIS A 205 1.52 -25.00 -15.89
C HIS A 205 1.55 -25.45 -14.42
N PRO A 206 1.28 -26.73 -14.15
CA PRO A 206 1.40 -27.27 -12.79
C PRO A 206 2.80 -27.03 -12.21
N GLY A 207 2.89 -26.27 -11.12
CA GLY A 207 4.16 -25.93 -10.47
C GLY A 207 4.72 -24.54 -10.81
N ALA A 208 4.16 -23.78 -11.76
CA ALA A 208 4.68 -22.46 -12.14
C ALA A 208 4.86 -21.50 -10.96
N LEU A 209 3.90 -21.45 -10.04
CA LEU A 209 4.05 -20.65 -8.81
C LEU A 209 5.17 -21.21 -7.91
N MET A 210 5.32 -22.53 -7.83
CA MET A 210 6.39 -23.14 -7.02
C MET A 210 7.78 -22.79 -7.55
N GLU A 211 7.96 -22.65 -8.85
CA GLU A 211 9.22 -22.21 -9.45
C GLU A 211 9.58 -20.79 -8.95
N ILE A 212 8.61 -19.87 -8.95
CA ILE A 212 8.79 -18.52 -8.41
C ILE A 212 9.15 -18.57 -6.91
N LEU A 213 8.37 -19.30 -6.11
CA LEU A 213 8.59 -19.40 -4.66
C LEU A 213 9.94 -20.06 -4.33
N THR A 214 10.40 -20.99 -5.14
CA THR A 214 11.68 -21.70 -4.97
C THR A 214 12.85 -20.72 -5.09
N GLU A 215 12.79 -19.74 -6.00
CA GLU A 215 13.86 -18.76 -6.16
C GLU A 215 14.11 -17.93 -4.88
N PHE A 216 13.07 -17.67 -4.10
CA PHE A 216 13.18 -17.02 -2.78
C PHE A 216 13.62 -18.00 -1.69
N ALA A 217 12.96 -19.17 -1.63
CA ALA A 217 13.12 -20.14 -0.55
C ALA A 217 14.55 -20.67 -0.44
N VAL A 218 15.18 -21.03 -1.57
CA VAL A 218 16.56 -21.60 -1.60
C VAL A 218 17.62 -20.55 -1.22
N ARG A 219 17.29 -19.26 -1.29
CA ARG A 219 18.16 -18.14 -0.90
C ARG A 219 17.85 -17.56 0.47
N GLY A 220 16.90 -18.17 1.20
CA GLY A 220 16.53 -17.74 2.56
C GLY A 220 15.83 -16.37 2.59
N VAL A 221 15.16 -15.98 1.51
CA VAL A 221 14.38 -14.75 1.42
C VAL A 221 12.94 -15.02 1.89
N ASN A 222 12.50 -14.31 2.93
CA ASN A 222 11.14 -14.44 3.45
C ASN A 222 10.18 -13.58 2.64
N LEU A 223 9.03 -14.17 2.24
CA LEU A 223 7.93 -13.44 1.60
C LEU A 223 6.96 -12.94 2.66
N THR A 224 6.59 -11.66 2.57
CA THR A 224 5.64 -11.03 3.51
C THR A 224 4.26 -10.82 2.90
N ARG A 225 4.16 -10.81 1.57
CA ARG A 225 2.89 -10.75 0.84
C ARG A 225 3.04 -11.41 -0.53
N ILE A 226 1.98 -12.07 -0.98
CA ILE A 226 1.84 -12.55 -2.34
C ILE A 226 0.37 -12.44 -2.76
N GLU A 227 0.14 -11.81 -3.93
CA GLU A 227 -1.18 -11.61 -4.52
C GLU A 227 -1.16 -12.06 -5.98
N SER A 228 -2.04 -12.97 -6.34
CA SER A 228 -2.26 -13.39 -7.72
C SER A 228 -3.21 -12.42 -8.42
N ARG A 229 -2.79 -11.88 -9.56
CA ARG A 229 -3.62 -10.96 -10.35
C ARG A 229 -3.67 -11.39 -11.82
N PRO A 230 -4.85 -11.31 -12.48
CA PRO A 230 -4.92 -11.49 -13.92
C PRO A 230 -4.18 -10.34 -14.62
N THR A 231 -3.48 -10.63 -15.72
CA THR A 231 -2.77 -9.58 -16.48
C THR A 231 -3.68 -8.72 -17.35
N GLY A 232 -4.91 -9.17 -17.59
CA GLY A 232 -5.84 -8.52 -18.53
C GLY A 232 -5.69 -9.01 -19.98
N ASP A 233 -4.64 -9.77 -20.31
CA ASP A 233 -4.34 -10.25 -21.68
C ASP A 233 -5.06 -11.56 -22.05
N GLY A 234 -6.11 -11.92 -21.32
CA GLY A 234 -6.91 -13.11 -21.52
C GLY A 234 -6.97 -14.03 -20.30
N LEU A 235 -7.84 -15.03 -20.36
CA LEU A 235 -7.99 -16.03 -19.28
C LEU A 235 -6.73 -16.89 -19.17
N GLY A 236 -6.33 -17.20 -17.93
CA GLY A 236 -5.18 -18.06 -17.63
C GLY A 236 -3.84 -17.32 -17.60
N LYS A 237 -3.79 -16.01 -17.87
CA LYS A 237 -2.58 -15.22 -17.73
C LYS A 237 -2.57 -14.46 -16.41
N TYR A 238 -1.59 -14.81 -15.57
CA TYR A 238 -1.45 -14.27 -14.21
C TYR A 238 -0.08 -13.64 -13.99
N CYS A 239 -0.07 -12.64 -13.12
CA CYS A 239 1.13 -12.14 -12.47
C CYS A 239 0.99 -12.23 -10.96
N PHE A 240 2.12 -12.23 -10.27
CA PHE A 240 2.18 -12.26 -8.82
C PHE A 240 2.83 -10.98 -8.32
N SER A 241 2.06 -10.17 -7.56
CA SER A 241 2.61 -9.06 -6.80
C SER A 241 3.17 -9.61 -5.50
N ILE A 242 4.47 -9.42 -5.29
CA ILE A 242 5.23 -10.06 -4.21
C ILE A 242 5.96 -8.98 -3.41
N ASP A 243 5.90 -9.10 -2.09
CA ASP A 243 6.77 -8.37 -1.17
C ASP A 243 7.65 -9.37 -0.41
N CYS A 244 8.94 -9.09 -0.35
CA CYS A 244 9.91 -9.90 0.40
C CYS A 244 10.74 -9.03 1.35
N GLU A 245 11.33 -9.66 2.37
CA GLU A 245 12.25 -9.02 3.30
C GLU A 245 13.64 -8.91 2.72
N GLY A 246 14.24 -7.74 2.87
CA GLY A 246 15.59 -7.41 2.43
C GLY A 246 15.60 -6.36 1.34
N HIS A 247 16.80 -5.89 1.03
CA HIS A 247 17.07 -4.87 0.03
C HIS A 247 17.63 -5.52 -1.26
N ILE A 248 17.45 -4.87 -2.41
CA ILE A 248 18.00 -5.36 -3.70
C ILE A 248 19.53 -5.53 -3.66
N ASP A 249 20.22 -4.76 -2.82
CA ASP A 249 21.67 -4.85 -2.63
C ASP A 249 22.08 -6.02 -1.71
N ASP A 250 21.15 -6.67 -0.99
CA ASP A 250 21.43 -7.92 -0.29
C ASP A 250 21.67 -9.02 -1.33
N ALA A 251 22.78 -9.73 -1.24
CA ALA A 251 23.17 -10.75 -2.22
C ALA A 251 22.06 -11.81 -2.44
N ARG A 252 21.37 -12.24 -1.37
CA ARG A 252 20.26 -13.19 -1.42
C ARG A 252 19.06 -12.66 -2.21
N VAL A 253 18.70 -11.37 -2.04
CA VAL A 253 17.59 -10.73 -2.76
C VAL A 253 17.97 -10.52 -4.22
N GLY A 254 19.16 -9.98 -4.48
CA GLY A 254 19.69 -9.79 -5.83
C GLY A 254 19.74 -11.10 -6.63
N GLU A 255 20.24 -12.19 -6.01
CA GLU A 255 20.24 -13.51 -6.66
C GLU A 255 18.85 -14.09 -6.85
N ALA A 256 17.89 -13.85 -5.93
CA ALA A 256 16.52 -14.27 -6.13
C ALA A 256 15.90 -13.55 -7.35
N LEU A 257 16.10 -12.25 -7.48
CA LEU A 257 15.64 -11.49 -8.65
C LEU A 257 16.27 -11.97 -9.96
N MET A 258 17.58 -12.29 -9.95
CA MET A 258 18.25 -12.90 -11.11
C MET A 258 17.68 -14.28 -11.43
N GLY A 259 17.30 -15.07 -10.41
CA GLY A 259 16.60 -16.34 -10.58
C GLY A 259 15.24 -16.17 -11.24
N LEU A 260 14.42 -15.29 -10.68
CA LEU A 260 13.10 -14.95 -11.23
C LEU A 260 13.18 -14.48 -12.69
N ARG A 261 14.18 -13.66 -13.03
CA ARG A 261 14.38 -13.17 -14.40
C ARG A 261 14.61 -14.28 -15.42
N ARG A 262 15.03 -15.49 -14.99
CA ARG A 262 15.24 -16.66 -15.85
C ARG A 262 13.99 -17.51 -16.01
N VAL A 263 13.09 -17.54 -14.99
CA VAL A 263 11.92 -18.43 -14.96
C VAL A 263 10.61 -17.71 -15.26
N CYS A 264 10.59 -16.37 -15.21
CA CYS A 264 9.42 -15.55 -15.51
C CYS A 264 9.53 -14.91 -16.90
N ALA A 265 8.39 -14.59 -17.51
CA ALA A 265 8.33 -13.80 -18.74
C ALA A 265 8.87 -12.39 -18.52
N GLU A 266 8.45 -11.77 -17.42
CA GLU A 266 8.90 -10.46 -16.97
C GLU A 266 8.99 -10.43 -15.45
N VAL A 267 9.95 -9.68 -14.91
CA VAL A 267 10.03 -9.30 -13.51
C VAL A 267 10.08 -7.78 -13.47
N ARG A 268 9.03 -7.18 -12.92
CA ARG A 268 8.97 -5.74 -12.71
C ARG A 268 9.37 -5.42 -11.28
N PHE A 269 10.49 -4.74 -11.13
CA PHE A 269 10.96 -4.25 -9.83
C PHE A 269 10.16 -3.01 -9.45
N LEU A 270 9.49 -3.07 -8.28
CA LEU A 270 8.70 -1.95 -7.77
C LEU A 270 9.44 -1.13 -6.72
N GLY A 271 10.56 -1.61 -6.18
CA GLY A 271 11.39 -0.85 -5.24
C GLY A 271 11.88 -1.68 -4.06
N SER A 272 13.00 -1.21 -3.46
CA SER A 272 13.47 -1.62 -2.14
C SER A 272 13.47 -0.39 -1.24
N TYR A 273 12.86 -0.50 -0.06
CA TYR A 273 12.61 0.64 0.82
C TYR A 273 12.54 0.20 2.29
N PRO A 274 12.82 1.12 3.24
CA PRO A 274 12.74 0.82 4.66
C PRO A 274 11.32 0.38 5.07
N ARG A 275 11.23 -0.66 5.90
CA ARG A 275 9.98 -1.06 6.56
C ARG A 275 9.70 -0.11 7.70
N GLN A 276 8.45 0.34 7.83
CA GLN A 276 8.03 1.19 8.94
C GLN A 276 7.80 0.38 10.22
N ALA A 277 7.41 -0.89 10.10
CA ALA A 277 7.22 -1.79 11.22
C ALA A 277 8.18 -2.98 11.13
N GLY A 278 8.61 -3.47 12.28
CA GLY A 278 9.49 -4.63 12.41
C GLY A 278 10.95 -4.27 12.68
N GLY A 279 11.67 -5.22 13.25
CA GLY A 279 13.10 -5.14 13.51
C GLY A 279 13.95 -5.50 12.27
N PRO A 280 15.28 -5.59 12.44
CA PRO A 280 16.19 -6.03 11.39
C PRO A 280 15.75 -7.37 10.79
N THR A 281 15.99 -7.52 9.50
CA THR A 281 15.66 -8.76 8.79
C THR A 281 16.52 -9.91 9.35
N GLN A 282 15.88 -11.02 9.71
CA GLN A 282 16.60 -12.21 10.16
C GLN A 282 17.20 -12.92 8.94
N VAL A 283 18.51 -13.03 8.94
CA VAL A 283 19.25 -13.73 7.90
C VAL A 283 19.49 -15.17 8.32
N ARG A 284 19.03 -16.12 7.51
CA ARG A 284 19.25 -17.56 7.75
C ARG A 284 20.73 -17.89 7.58
N GLU A 285 21.26 -18.82 8.40
CA GLU A 285 22.60 -19.38 8.24
C GLU A 285 22.77 -19.94 6.80
N GLY A 286 23.89 -19.64 6.19
CA GLY A 286 24.18 -19.98 4.80
C GLY A 286 23.68 -18.97 3.75
N THR A 287 23.02 -17.87 4.19
CA THR A 287 22.41 -16.89 3.26
C THR A 287 22.78 -15.44 3.53
N SER A 288 23.82 -15.19 4.31
CA SER A 288 24.37 -13.83 4.51
C SER A 288 25.20 -13.38 3.30
N ASP A 289 25.35 -12.08 3.12
CA ASP A 289 26.20 -11.50 2.05
C ASP A 289 27.63 -12.01 2.11
N ALA A 290 28.17 -12.20 3.33
CA ALA A 290 29.51 -12.76 3.52
C ALA A 290 29.61 -14.19 3.01
N GLU A 291 28.59 -15.04 3.22
CA GLU A 291 28.56 -16.42 2.74
C GLU A 291 28.38 -16.50 1.23
N PHE A 292 27.57 -15.62 0.64
CA PHE A 292 27.48 -15.48 -0.82
C PHE A 292 28.82 -15.05 -1.43
N ALA A 293 29.50 -14.06 -0.82
CA ALA A 293 30.82 -13.61 -1.26
C ALA A 293 31.87 -14.71 -1.14
N GLN A 294 31.87 -15.51 -0.06
CA GLN A 294 32.75 -16.66 0.12
C GLN A 294 32.52 -17.74 -0.94
N ALA A 295 31.25 -18.06 -1.23
CA ALA A 295 30.90 -19.02 -2.27
C ALA A 295 31.35 -18.55 -3.66
N ALA A 296 31.14 -17.27 -3.99
CA ALA A 296 31.58 -16.66 -5.23
C ALA A 296 33.11 -16.68 -5.35
N ALA A 297 33.85 -16.36 -4.29
CA ALA A 297 35.30 -16.39 -4.25
C ALA A 297 35.84 -17.83 -4.40
N TRP A 298 35.19 -18.81 -3.77
CA TRP A 298 35.53 -20.23 -3.95
C TRP A 298 35.37 -20.66 -5.42
N LEU A 299 34.22 -20.34 -6.04
CA LEU A 299 34.00 -20.65 -7.45
C LEU A 299 34.99 -19.97 -8.38
N ALA A 300 35.37 -18.72 -8.10
CA ALA A 300 36.36 -17.98 -8.86
C ALA A 300 37.75 -18.68 -8.80
N ARG A 301 38.14 -19.18 -7.61
CA ARG A 301 39.40 -19.99 -7.48
C ARG A 301 39.37 -21.23 -8.37
N LEU A 302 38.23 -21.96 -8.41
CA LEU A 302 38.11 -23.13 -9.28
C LEU A 302 38.24 -22.77 -10.77
N ARG A 303 37.61 -21.67 -11.19
CA ARG A 303 37.59 -21.24 -12.60
C ARG A 303 38.95 -20.74 -13.08
N TYR A 304 39.71 -20.05 -12.25
CA TYR A 304 40.91 -19.33 -12.65
C TYR A 304 42.22 -19.89 -12.05
N GLY A 305 42.14 -21.05 -11.36
CA GLY A 305 43.31 -21.77 -10.85
C GLY A 305 44.17 -20.97 -9.83
N ARG A 306 43.59 -19.96 -9.17
CA ARG A 306 44.23 -19.19 -8.10
C ARG A 306 43.94 -19.91 -6.77
N VAL A 307 44.94 -20.60 -6.24
CA VAL A 307 44.94 -21.18 -4.89
C VAL A 307 45.13 -20.11 -3.85
#